data_2598cbac63cfce1670cbb41c536b672d
#
_entry.id   2598cbac63cfce1670cbb41c536b672d
#
_cell.length_a   1.000
_cell.length_b   1.000
_cell.length_c   1.000
_cell.angle_alpha   90.00
_cell.angle_beta   90.00
_cell.angle_gamma   90.00
#
_symmetry.space_group_name_H-M   'P 1'
#
loop_
_entity.id
_entity.type
_entity.pdbx_description
1 polymer ?
#
loop_
_entity_poly.entity_id
_entity_poly.type
_entity_poly.pdbx_seq_one_letter_code
_entity_poly.pdbx_strand_id
1 'polypeptide(L)'
;APLLTGLDVLDGVVPAAPGMDERRAAMVAVMERWAPDPNDDYLRLRALIERMYDDGELVRVEQLPELVGWSSRTLQRQFRTRVGVPAKWVLARFRLQEAAVELERDPEVNLAELSTRLGWHDQAHFTNEFRRMLGTTPARYGASARR
;
A
#
# COMPACT_ATOMS: atom_id res chain seq x y z
N ALA A 1 -4.75 -34.28 7.87
CA ALA A 1 -3.97 -33.86 6.71
C ALA A 1 -2.61 -33.42 7.22
N PRO A 2 -1.50 -34.02 6.79
CA PRO A 2 -0.19 -33.58 7.20
C PRO A 2 0.05 -32.16 6.66
N LEU A 3 0.43 -31.26 7.54
CA LEU A 3 1.02 -29.99 7.17
C LEU A 3 2.28 -30.30 6.34
N LEU A 4 2.20 -30.10 5.04
CA LEU A 4 3.38 -30.09 4.17
C LEU A 4 4.29 -29.01 4.71
N THR A 5 5.39 -29.38 5.30
CA THR A 5 6.49 -28.49 5.64
C THR A 5 6.99 -27.90 4.34
N GLY A 6 6.83 -26.59 4.13
CA GLY A 6 7.08 -25.91 2.85
C GLY A 6 8.52 -25.98 2.34
N LEU A 7 9.38 -26.71 3.00
CA LEU A 7 10.75 -26.98 2.60
C LEU A 7 10.87 -28.05 1.50
N ASP A 8 10.03 -29.10 1.54
CA ASP A 8 10.08 -30.21 0.59
C ASP A 8 9.66 -29.81 -0.83
N VAL A 9 8.95 -28.68 -0.96
CA VAL A 9 8.46 -28.15 -2.26
C VAL A 9 9.53 -27.34 -2.98
N LEU A 10 10.50 -26.81 -2.26
CA LEU A 10 11.55 -25.97 -2.83
C LEU A 10 12.76 -26.77 -3.33
N ASP A 11 12.95 -28.00 -2.84
CA ASP A 11 14.12 -28.84 -3.17
C ASP A 11 14.17 -29.30 -4.64
N GLY A 12 13.10 -29.15 -5.39
CA GLY A 12 13.09 -29.51 -6.83
C GLY A 12 12.97 -28.33 -7.80
N VAL A 13 12.69 -27.13 -7.27
CA VAL A 13 12.28 -25.98 -8.10
C VAL A 13 13.27 -24.82 -8.02
N VAL A 14 14.03 -24.71 -6.94
CA VAL A 14 15.06 -23.67 -6.82
C VAL A 14 16.39 -24.25 -7.28
N PRO A 15 16.92 -23.85 -8.43
CA PRO A 15 18.23 -24.36 -8.87
C PRO A 15 19.31 -23.95 -7.86
N ALA A 16 20.25 -24.86 -7.61
CA ALA A 16 21.42 -24.64 -6.77
C ALA A 16 22.37 -23.57 -7.34
N ALA A 17 22.07 -23.03 -8.51
CA ALA A 17 22.86 -22.03 -9.20
C ALA A 17 22.42 -20.60 -8.87
N PRO A 18 23.28 -19.70 -8.95
CA PRO A 18 23.41 -18.57 -8.04
C PRO A 18 23.01 -17.22 -8.58
N GLY A 19 22.34 -17.10 -9.68
CA GLY A 19 21.88 -15.79 -10.19
C GLY A 19 20.69 -15.27 -9.38
N MET A 20 20.73 -14.02 -8.91
CA MET A 20 19.60 -13.40 -8.21
C MET A 20 18.32 -13.43 -9.07
N ASP A 21 18.46 -13.25 -10.39
CA ASP A 21 17.36 -13.28 -11.34
C ASP A 21 16.78 -14.68 -11.51
N GLU A 22 17.62 -15.72 -11.52
CA GLU A 22 17.15 -17.10 -11.58
C GLU A 22 16.41 -17.53 -10.32
N ARG A 23 16.90 -17.11 -9.13
CA ARG A 23 16.22 -17.34 -7.86
C ARG A 23 14.87 -16.61 -7.81
N ARG A 24 14.83 -15.38 -8.30
CA ARG A 24 13.59 -14.61 -8.39
C ARG A 24 12.60 -15.28 -9.34
N ALA A 25 13.03 -15.71 -10.53
CA ALA A 25 12.19 -16.40 -11.50
C ALA A 25 11.65 -17.72 -10.94
N ALA A 26 12.48 -18.52 -10.27
CA ALA A 26 12.05 -19.76 -9.62
C ALA A 26 11.04 -19.49 -8.50
N MET A 27 11.25 -18.46 -7.68
CA MET A 27 10.31 -18.04 -6.63
C MET A 27 8.98 -17.60 -7.22
N VAL A 28 8.99 -16.80 -8.28
CA VAL A 28 7.79 -16.37 -9.00
C VAL A 28 7.03 -17.56 -9.54
N ALA A 29 7.70 -18.51 -10.21
CA ALA A 29 7.08 -19.72 -10.75
C ALA A 29 6.42 -20.58 -9.66
N VAL A 30 7.05 -20.70 -8.49
CA VAL A 30 6.46 -21.39 -7.32
C VAL A 30 5.22 -20.63 -6.84
N MET A 31 5.30 -19.31 -6.70
CA MET A 31 4.17 -18.48 -6.25
C MET A 31 3.00 -18.56 -7.24
N GLU A 32 3.24 -18.49 -8.55
CA GLU A 32 2.22 -18.62 -9.59
C GLU A 32 1.53 -19.99 -9.54
N ARG A 33 2.29 -21.07 -9.32
CA ARG A 33 1.75 -22.42 -9.19
C ARG A 33 0.83 -22.60 -7.98
N TRP A 34 1.09 -21.84 -6.90
CA TRP A 34 0.33 -21.92 -5.65
C TRP A 34 -0.68 -20.78 -5.49
N ALA A 35 -0.62 -19.77 -6.36
CA ALA A 35 -1.60 -18.70 -6.35
C ALA A 35 -2.97 -19.27 -6.73
N PRO A 36 -4.00 -19.07 -5.91
CA PRO A 36 -5.35 -19.41 -6.32
C PRO A 36 -5.74 -18.56 -7.54
N ASP A 37 -6.54 -19.12 -8.42
CA ASP A 37 -7.12 -18.37 -9.53
C ASP A 37 -7.77 -17.08 -9.03
N PRO A 38 -7.45 -15.93 -9.62
CA PRO A 38 -8.01 -14.66 -9.16
C PRO A 38 -9.52 -14.65 -9.42
N ASN A 39 -10.30 -14.61 -8.35
CA ASN A 39 -11.74 -14.39 -8.49
C ASN A 39 -12.05 -12.90 -8.72
N ASP A 40 -13.27 -12.61 -9.15
CA ASP A 40 -13.72 -11.24 -9.47
C ASP A 40 -13.50 -10.26 -8.30
N ASP A 41 -13.74 -10.68 -7.08
CA ASP A 41 -13.52 -9.84 -5.89
C ASP A 41 -12.04 -9.49 -5.70
N TYR A 42 -11.13 -10.43 -6.00
CA TYR A 42 -9.69 -10.16 -5.95
C TYR A 42 -9.28 -9.16 -7.03
N LEU A 43 -9.75 -9.35 -8.26
CA LEU A 43 -9.44 -8.44 -9.38
C LEU A 43 -9.97 -7.02 -9.11
N ARG A 44 -11.20 -6.91 -8.58
CA ARG A 44 -11.79 -5.62 -8.18
C ARG A 44 -11.00 -4.95 -7.06
N LEU A 45 -10.59 -5.71 -6.04
CA LEU A 45 -9.78 -5.19 -4.94
C LEU A 45 -8.43 -4.71 -5.43
N ARG A 46 -7.76 -5.46 -6.30
CA ARG A 46 -6.49 -5.08 -6.90
C ARG A 46 -6.62 -3.76 -7.68
N ALA A 47 -7.59 -3.70 -8.59
CA ALA A 47 -7.84 -2.49 -9.38
C ALA A 47 -8.18 -1.28 -8.48
N LEU A 48 -8.92 -1.50 -7.38
CA LEU A 48 -9.18 -0.44 -6.41
C LEU A 48 -7.89 0.06 -5.74
N ILE A 49 -7.01 -0.84 -5.32
CA ILE A 49 -5.73 -0.46 -4.68
C ILE A 49 -4.82 0.28 -5.66
N GLU A 50 -4.74 -0.17 -6.91
CA GLU A 50 -4.03 0.54 -7.99
C GLU A 50 -4.61 1.95 -8.17
N ARG A 51 -5.94 2.09 -8.23
CA ARG A 51 -6.59 3.38 -8.34
C ARG A 51 -6.36 4.28 -7.11
N MET A 52 -6.38 3.72 -5.90
CA MET A 52 -6.05 4.47 -4.67
C MET A 52 -4.62 5.04 -4.68
N TYR A 53 -3.70 4.37 -5.36
CA TYR A 53 -2.34 4.83 -5.53
C TYR A 53 -2.23 5.94 -6.59
N ASP A 54 -2.88 5.77 -7.74
CA ASP A 54 -2.72 6.65 -8.90
C ASP A 54 -3.62 7.91 -8.85
N ASP A 55 -4.78 7.83 -8.19
CA ASP A 55 -5.79 8.89 -8.20
C ASP A 55 -5.68 9.77 -6.94
N GLY A 56 -5.01 10.93 -7.09
CA GLY A 56 -4.82 11.93 -6.03
C GLY A 56 -6.11 12.50 -5.44
N GLU A 57 -7.24 12.42 -6.15
CA GLU A 57 -8.56 12.88 -5.67
C GLU A 57 -9.24 11.89 -4.72
N LEU A 58 -8.73 10.66 -4.65
CA LEU A 58 -9.22 9.66 -3.70
C LEU A 58 -8.58 9.87 -2.31
N VAL A 59 -9.08 10.84 -1.57
CA VAL A 59 -8.55 11.19 -0.24
C VAL A 59 -9.38 10.66 0.93
N ARG A 60 -10.61 10.18 0.67
CA ARG A 60 -11.54 9.72 1.71
C ARG A 60 -11.99 8.29 1.47
N VAL A 61 -12.04 7.49 2.53
CA VAL A 61 -12.43 6.07 2.46
C VAL A 61 -13.89 5.87 2.04
N GLU A 62 -14.74 6.88 2.25
CA GLU A 62 -16.14 6.88 1.87
C GLU A 62 -16.37 6.89 0.35
N GLN A 63 -15.36 7.30 -0.43
CA GLN A 63 -15.39 7.31 -1.89
C GLN A 63 -15.19 5.90 -2.49
N LEU A 64 -14.54 5.00 -1.74
CA LEU A 64 -14.08 3.70 -2.26
C LEU A 64 -15.20 2.70 -2.57
N PRO A 65 -16.29 2.58 -1.78
CA PRO A 65 -17.36 1.59 -2.03
C PRO A 65 -18.00 1.72 -3.40
N GLU A 66 -18.27 2.96 -3.85
CA GLU A 66 -18.93 3.24 -5.13
C GLU A 66 -18.06 2.83 -6.32
N LEU A 67 -16.73 2.96 -6.21
CA LEU A 67 -15.78 2.64 -7.28
C LEU A 67 -15.76 1.15 -7.65
N VAL A 68 -16.11 0.28 -6.70
CA VAL A 68 -16.08 -1.18 -6.88
C VAL A 68 -17.47 -1.82 -6.82
N GLY A 69 -18.51 -1.04 -6.58
CA GLY A 69 -19.88 -1.54 -6.43
C GLY A 69 -20.07 -2.40 -5.17
N TRP A 70 -19.35 -2.09 -4.09
CA TRP A 70 -19.45 -2.80 -2.81
C TRP A 70 -20.12 -1.94 -1.73
N SER A 71 -20.74 -2.62 -0.76
CA SER A 71 -21.09 -1.96 0.48
C SER A 71 -19.83 -1.66 1.32
N SER A 72 -19.90 -0.65 2.20
CA SER A 72 -18.81 -0.35 3.14
C SER A 72 -18.41 -1.58 3.98
N ARG A 73 -19.38 -2.42 4.36
CA ARG A 73 -19.13 -3.69 5.08
C ARG A 73 -18.34 -4.69 4.23
N THR A 74 -18.68 -4.82 2.95
CA THR A 74 -17.96 -5.71 2.02
C THR A 74 -16.54 -5.21 1.81
N LEU A 75 -16.36 -3.91 1.58
CA LEU A 75 -15.04 -3.29 1.44
C LEU A 75 -14.15 -3.59 2.66
N GLN A 76 -14.64 -3.33 3.88
CA GLN A 76 -13.91 -3.61 5.12
C GLN A 76 -13.55 -5.08 5.26
N ARG A 77 -14.45 -6.00 4.92
CA ARG A 77 -14.17 -7.43 4.94
C ARG A 77 -13.08 -7.81 3.94
N GLN A 78 -13.15 -7.35 2.70
CA GLN A 78 -12.16 -7.65 1.67
C GLN A 78 -10.77 -7.15 2.06
N PHE A 79 -10.67 -5.92 2.56
CA PHE A 79 -9.39 -5.39 3.04
C PHE A 79 -8.84 -6.19 4.23
N ARG A 80 -9.70 -6.51 5.22
CA ARG A 80 -9.27 -7.31 6.39
C ARG A 80 -8.78 -8.69 6.00
N THR A 81 -9.48 -9.39 5.11
CA THR A 81 -9.17 -10.79 4.78
C THR A 81 -8.06 -10.93 3.75
N ARG A 82 -7.90 -9.99 2.83
CA ARG A 82 -6.95 -10.12 1.70
C ARG A 82 -5.73 -9.21 1.83
N VAL A 83 -5.87 -8.04 2.47
CA VAL A 83 -4.78 -7.07 2.66
C VAL A 83 -4.23 -7.11 4.08
N GLY A 84 -5.06 -7.51 5.05
CA GLY A 84 -4.68 -7.61 6.47
C GLY A 84 -4.76 -6.28 7.23
N VAL A 85 -5.01 -5.15 6.53
CA VAL A 85 -5.15 -3.83 7.12
C VAL A 85 -6.40 -3.11 6.58
N PRO A 86 -6.97 -2.14 7.33
CA PRO A 86 -8.15 -1.39 6.86
C PRO A 86 -7.85 -0.55 5.61
N ALA A 87 -8.87 -0.37 4.73
CA ALA A 87 -8.77 0.48 3.54
C ALA A 87 -8.31 1.92 3.88
N LYS A 88 -8.81 2.48 4.99
CA LYS A 88 -8.40 3.80 5.49
C LYS A 88 -6.89 3.87 5.75
N TRP A 89 -6.30 2.82 6.27
CA TRP A 89 -4.85 2.76 6.53
C TRP A 89 -4.05 2.76 5.21
N VAL A 90 -4.49 1.98 4.23
CA VAL A 90 -3.84 1.92 2.91
C VAL A 90 -3.91 3.27 2.21
N LEU A 91 -5.09 3.91 2.22
CA LEU A 91 -5.28 5.23 1.64
C LEU A 91 -4.40 6.29 2.30
N ALA A 92 -4.40 6.34 3.64
CA ALA A 92 -3.52 7.25 4.39
C ALA A 92 -2.04 7.01 4.08
N ARG A 93 -1.64 5.75 3.89
CA ARG A 93 -0.26 5.40 3.50
C ARG A 93 0.12 6.02 2.16
N PHE A 94 -0.74 5.90 1.15
CA PHE A 94 -0.49 6.49 -0.18
C PHE A 94 -0.44 8.01 -0.12
N ARG A 95 -1.38 8.65 0.60
CA ARG A 95 -1.38 10.12 0.78
C ARG A 95 -0.15 10.63 1.54
N LEU A 96 0.35 9.90 2.51
CA LEU A 96 1.60 10.24 3.19
C LEU A 96 2.83 10.08 2.29
N GLN A 97 2.82 9.10 1.39
CA GLN A 97 3.87 8.95 0.38
C GLN A 97 3.85 10.11 -0.61
N GLU A 98 2.67 10.53 -1.06
CA GLU A 98 2.51 11.72 -1.90
C GLU A 98 3.01 12.98 -1.20
N ALA A 99 2.65 13.15 0.08
CA ALA A 99 3.17 14.26 0.89
C ALA A 99 4.70 14.24 1.01
N ALA A 100 5.30 13.07 1.16
CA ALA A 100 6.76 12.93 1.24
C ALA A 100 7.43 13.37 -0.07
N VAL A 101 6.90 12.94 -1.21
CA VAL A 101 7.40 13.35 -2.53
C VAL A 101 7.28 14.87 -2.74
N GLU A 102 6.17 15.47 -2.30
CA GLU A 102 5.99 16.91 -2.42
C GLU A 102 6.95 17.69 -1.51
N LEU A 103 7.15 17.24 -0.27
CA LEU A 103 8.12 17.82 0.64
C LEU A 103 9.58 17.69 0.16
N GLU A 104 9.89 16.66 -0.63
CA GLU A 104 11.21 16.55 -1.29
C GLU A 104 11.38 17.58 -2.41
N ARG A 105 10.29 17.89 -3.15
CA ARG A 105 10.29 18.87 -4.23
C ARG A 105 10.26 20.32 -3.71
N ASP A 106 9.42 20.57 -2.72
CA ASP A 106 9.25 21.87 -2.09
C ASP A 106 9.23 21.74 -0.55
N PRO A 107 10.39 21.83 0.11
CA PRO A 107 10.47 21.78 1.57
C PRO A 107 9.78 22.93 2.31
N GLU A 108 9.40 24.01 1.61
CA GLU A 108 8.71 25.17 2.19
C GLU A 108 7.19 25.13 1.92
N VAL A 109 6.67 24.03 1.35
CA VAL A 109 5.24 23.87 1.10
C VAL A 109 4.40 24.15 2.34
N ASN A 110 3.28 24.85 2.17
CA ASN A 110 2.36 25.11 3.26
C ASN A 110 1.74 23.81 3.78
N LEU A 111 2.16 23.38 4.97
CA LEU A 111 1.72 22.12 5.57
C LEU A 111 0.21 22.09 5.88
N ALA A 112 -0.42 23.23 6.15
CA ALA A 112 -1.85 23.30 6.39
C ALA A 112 -2.64 23.05 5.10
N GLU A 113 -2.22 23.67 3.99
CA GLU A 113 -2.82 23.45 2.67
C GLU A 113 -2.57 22.02 2.18
N LEU A 114 -1.34 21.52 2.30
CA LEU A 114 -0.97 20.16 1.96
C LEU A 114 -1.84 19.14 2.71
N SER A 115 -1.98 19.30 4.03
CA SER A 115 -2.78 18.39 4.85
C SER A 115 -4.25 18.37 4.42
N THR A 116 -4.84 19.54 4.16
CA THR A 116 -6.23 19.66 3.72
C THR A 116 -6.45 19.03 2.35
N ARG A 117 -5.56 19.29 1.40
CA ARG A 117 -5.62 18.74 0.04
C ARG A 117 -5.52 17.22 0.04
N LEU A 118 -4.68 16.65 0.88
CA LEU A 118 -4.48 15.21 1.00
C LEU A 118 -5.52 14.52 1.94
N GLY A 119 -6.57 15.24 2.36
CA GLY A 119 -7.74 14.70 3.06
C GLY A 119 -7.63 14.58 4.57
N TRP A 120 -6.63 15.22 5.20
CA TRP A 120 -6.58 15.35 6.66
C TRP A 120 -7.45 16.51 7.14
N HIS A 121 -8.07 16.32 8.31
CA HIS A 121 -8.91 17.35 8.92
C HIS A 121 -8.13 18.61 9.29
N ASP A 122 -6.89 18.43 9.78
CA ASP A 122 -6.01 19.52 10.19
C ASP A 122 -4.53 19.11 10.12
N GLN A 123 -3.66 20.13 10.17
CA GLN A 123 -2.20 19.95 10.12
C GLN A 123 -1.64 19.15 11.32
N ALA A 124 -2.26 19.26 12.50
CA ALA A 124 -1.77 18.55 13.69
C ALA A 124 -2.00 17.03 13.54
N HIS A 125 -3.18 16.63 13.05
CA HIS A 125 -3.50 15.24 12.75
C HIS A 125 -2.57 14.71 11.65
N PHE A 126 -2.39 15.43 10.55
CA PHE A 126 -1.43 15.09 9.49
C PHE A 126 -0.02 14.89 10.05
N THR A 127 0.50 15.85 10.82
CA THR A 127 1.86 15.78 11.40
C THR A 127 2.05 14.55 12.29
N ASN A 128 1.04 14.21 13.10
CA ASN A 128 1.07 13.03 13.96
C ASN A 128 1.06 11.73 13.19
N GLU A 129 0.21 11.61 12.16
CA GLU A 129 0.15 10.44 11.27
C GLU A 129 1.46 10.28 10.48
N PHE A 130 1.99 11.37 9.92
CA PHE A 130 3.25 11.39 9.20
C PHE A 130 4.41 10.90 10.09
N ARG A 131 4.51 11.44 11.33
CA ARG A 131 5.52 11.01 12.31
C ARG A 131 5.36 9.54 12.68
N ARG A 132 4.13 9.08 12.90
CA ARG A 132 3.86 7.68 13.25
C ARG A 132 4.30 6.73 12.15
N MET A 133 4.16 7.12 10.89
CA MET A 133 4.41 6.24 9.74
C MET A 133 5.84 6.35 9.19
N LEU A 134 6.44 7.55 9.24
CA LEU A 134 7.76 7.83 8.65
C LEU A 134 8.85 8.12 9.71
N GLY A 135 8.50 8.13 11.00
CA GLY A 135 9.45 8.30 12.10
C GLY A 135 9.92 9.74 12.36
N THR A 136 9.52 10.70 11.51
CA THR A 136 9.91 12.11 11.59
C THR A 136 8.75 13.04 11.25
N THR A 137 8.85 14.33 11.59
CA THR A 137 7.81 15.30 11.20
C THR A 137 7.96 15.76 9.76
N PRO A 138 6.86 16.21 9.09
CA PRO A 138 6.93 16.73 7.73
C PRO A 138 7.99 17.81 7.53
N ALA A 139 8.04 18.79 8.42
CA ALA A 139 9.02 19.88 8.35
C ALA A 139 10.48 19.39 8.44
N ARG A 140 10.76 18.41 9.32
CA ARG A 140 12.10 17.82 9.42
C ARG A 140 12.43 16.94 8.22
N TYR A 141 11.43 16.25 7.68
CA TYR A 141 11.59 15.43 6.49
C TYR A 141 11.98 16.30 5.28
N GLY A 142 11.22 17.36 4.97
CA GLY A 142 11.55 18.32 3.91
C GLY A 142 12.92 18.97 4.10
N ALA A 143 13.26 19.40 5.32
CA ALA A 143 14.58 19.97 5.60
C ALA A 143 15.74 18.98 5.37
N SER A 144 15.52 17.66 5.51
CA SER A 144 16.55 16.64 5.25
C SER A 144 16.75 16.35 3.77
N ALA A 145 15.74 16.58 2.92
CA ALA A 145 15.80 16.37 1.48
C ALA A 145 16.67 17.42 0.74
N ARG A 146 17.02 18.52 1.43
CA ARG A 146 17.94 19.57 0.88
C ARG A 146 19.42 19.22 0.92
N ARG A 147 19.77 18.06 1.47
CA ARG A 147 21.19 17.66 1.63
C ARG A 147 21.60 16.65 0.57
#